data_cdcda0824bb685f151948afc696fb0db
#
_entry.id   cdcda0824bb685f151948afc696fb0db
#
_cell.length_a   1.000
_cell.length_b   1.000
_cell.length_c   1.000
_cell.angle_alpha   90.00
_cell.angle_beta   90.00
_cell.angle_gamma   90.00
#
_symmetry.space_group_name_H-M   'P 1'
#
loop_
_entity.id
_entity.type
_entity.pdbx_description
1 polymer ?
#
loop_
_entity_poly.entity_id
_entity_poly.type
_entity_poly.pdbx_seq_one_letter_code
_entity_poly.pdbx_strand_id
1 'polypeptide(L)'
;CYTPGSALIGEEQEESWRLAIEQQLRDQRKEEERLGSCRVGPHRDEIEMRINGTAARRFGSSGQQRTLVLALKMAELQLVGELCGEPPLLLLDDVLAELDPTRQLALLEAVGENHQCLVSATHLDAFEGGWREQSQILEADSLRSQSETR
;
A
#
# COMPACT_ATOMS: atom_id res chain seq x y z
N CYS A 1 -14.93 -2.74 -5.57
CA CYS A 1 -16.05 -3.29 -4.80
C CYS A 1 -15.49 -3.92 -3.52
N TYR A 2 -16.04 -3.59 -2.39
CA TYR A 2 -15.72 -4.20 -1.10
C TYR A 2 -16.66 -5.41 -0.88
N THR A 3 -16.08 -6.52 -0.46
CA THR A 3 -16.83 -7.73 -0.11
C THR A 3 -16.36 -8.19 1.27
N PRO A 4 -17.20 -8.11 2.30
CA PRO A 4 -16.84 -8.60 3.62
C PRO A 4 -16.59 -10.11 3.57
N GLY A 5 -15.48 -10.56 4.14
CA GLY A 5 -15.15 -11.98 4.29
C GLY A 5 -16.02 -12.67 5.35
N SER A 6 -16.57 -11.88 6.26
CA SER A 6 -17.60 -12.30 7.20
C SER A 6 -18.97 -12.12 6.55
N ALA A 7 -19.85 -13.11 6.67
CA ALA A 7 -21.22 -13.00 6.16
C ALA A 7 -22.00 -11.99 7.01
N LEU A 8 -21.94 -10.72 6.62
CA LEU A 8 -22.71 -9.64 7.24
C LEU A 8 -24.12 -9.67 6.63
N ILE A 9 -25.10 -10.10 7.41
CA ILE A 9 -26.50 -10.23 7.03
C ILE A 9 -27.30 -9.15 7.78
N GLY A 10 -28.05 -8.34 7.06
CA GLY A 10 -28.93 -7.33 7.63
C GLY A 10 -28.65 -5.92 7.16
N GLU A 11 -29.39 -4.95 7.72
CA GLU A 11 -29.15 -3.53 7.48
C GLU A 11 -27.75 -3.13 7.96
N GLU A 12 -27.15 -2.12 7.33
CA GLU A 12 -25.82 -1.59 7.64
C GLU A 12 -25.80 -0.84 8.98
N GLN A 13 -26.09 -1.56 10.07
CA GLN A 13 -26.06 -1.05 11.44
C GLN A 13 -24.94 -1.74 12.22
N GLU A 14 -24.16 -0.97 12.91
CA GLU A 14 -22.99 -1.44 13.68
C GLU A 14 -23.37 -2.59 14.63
N GLU A 15 -24.46 -2.49 15.34
CA GLU A 15 -24.92 -3.51 16.28
C GLU A 15 -25.29 -4.83 15.59
N SER A 16 -25.93 -4.77 14.44
CA SER A 16 -26.26 -5.95 13.64
C SER A 16 -25.00 -6.64 13.13
N TRP A 17 -24.01 -5.90 12.71
CA TRP A 17 -22.72 -6.45 12.29
C TRP A 17 -21.96 -7.07 13.45
N ARG A 18 -21.95 -6.41 14.61
CA ARG A 18 -21.30 -6.92 15.81
C ARG A 18 -21.87 -8.30 16.19
N LEU A 19 -23.19 -8.40 16.27
CA LEU A 19 -23.88 -9.65 16.60
C LEU A 19 -23.62 -10.76 15.57
N ALA A 20 -23.64 -10.43 14.28
CA ALA A 20 -23.36 -11.37 13.21
C ALA A 20 -21.92 -11.91 13.27
N ILE A 21 -20.94 -11.05 13.52
CA ILE A 21 -19.53 -11.44 13.68
C ILE A 21 -19.35 -12.31 14.93
N GLU A 22 -19.92 -11.92 16.07
CA GLU A 22 -19.86 -12.72 17.30
C GLU A 22 -20.42 -14.12 17.10
N GLN A 23 -21.56 -14.24 16.41
CA GLN A 23 -22.14 -15.55 16.11
C GLN A 23 -21.22 -16.39 15.23
N GLN A 24 -20.68 -15.81 14.16
CA GLN A 24 -19.75 -16.53 13.26
C GLN A 24 -18.46 -16.96 13.99
N LEU A 25 -17.91 -16.14 14.88
CA LEU A 25 -16.76 -16.49 15.70
C LEU A 25 -17.06 -17.72 16.58
N ARG A 26 -18.26 -17.80 17.17
CA ARG A 26 -18.68 -18.97 17.96
C ARG A 26 -18.81 -20.22 17.08
N ASP A 27 -19.43 -20.09 15.92
CA ASP A 27 -19.68 -21.21 15.01
C ASP A 27 -18.39 -21.75 14.39
N GLN A 28 -17.44 -20.88 14.07
CA GLN A 28 -16.17 -21.26 13.41
C GLN A 28 -15.07 -21.65 14.41
N ARG A 29 -15.25 -21.45 15.71
CA ARG A 29 -14.20 -21.62 16.73
C ARG A 29 -13.49 -22.98 16.67
N LYS A 30 -14.25 -24.08 16.56
CA LYS A 30 -13.67 -25.43 16.50
C LYS A 30 -12.82 -25.66 15.27
N GLU A 31 -13.25 -25.10 14.14
CA GLU A 31 -12.51 -25.20 12.88
C GLU A 31 -11.26 -24.33 12.91
N GLU A 32 -11.33 -23.15 13.49
CA GLU A 32 -10.18 -22.25 13.69
C GLU A 32 -9.12 -22.87 14.60
N GLU A 33 -9.54 -23.52 15.69
CA GLU A 33 -8.65 -24.26 16.60
C GLU A 33 -7.96 -25.42 15.86
N ARG A 34 -8.68 -26.15 15.00
CA ARG A 34 -8.15 -27.25 14.19
C ARG A 34 -7.14 -26.78 13.14
N LEU A 35 -7.40 -25.63 12.50
CA LEU A 35 -6.58 -25.09 11.41
C LEU A 35 -5.45 -24.17 11.90
N GLY A 36 -5.49 -23.72 13.15
CA GLY A 36 -4.54 -22.76 13.69
C GLY A 36 -4.63 -21.36 13.02
N SER A 37 -5.79 -21.02 12.43
CA SER A 37 -5.96 -19.75 11.71
C SER A 37 -7.37 -19.19 11.85
N CYS A 38 -7.49 -17.86 12.01
CA CYS A 38 -8.77 -17.19 12.08
C CYS A 38 -9.47 -17.20 10.71
N ARG A 39 -10.77 -17.48 10.71
CA ARG A 39 -11.62 -17.53 9.51
C ARG A 39 -12.63 -16.39 9.43
N VAL A 40 -12.86 -15.71 10.54
CA VAL A 40 -13.84 -14.62 10.68
C VAL A 40 -13.10 -13.33 11.05
N GLY A 41 -13.44 -12.24 10.39
CA GLY A 41 -12.90 -10.91 10.67
C GLY A 41 -12.44 -10.15 9.43
N PRO A 42 -12.09 -8.86 9.59
CA PRO A 42 -11.77 -7.95 8.49
C PRO A 42 -10.53 -8.38 7.67
N HIS A 43 -9.65 -9.20 8.23
CA HIS A 43 -8.51 -9.78 7.49
C HIS A 43 -8.93 -10.78 6.41
N ARG A 44 -10.22 -11.17 6.35
CA ARG A 44 -10.83 -11.99 5.30
C ARG A 44 -11.61 -11.18 4.28
N ASP A 45 -11.70 -9.86 4.49
CA ASP A 45 -12.39 -9.00 3.57
C ASP A 45 -11.63 -8.88 2.25
N GLU A 46 -12.35 -8.73 1.16
CA GLU A 46 -11.77 -8.60 -0.18
C GLU A 46 -12.16 -7.24 -0.76
N ILE A 47 -11.17 -6.54 -1.30
CA ILE A 47 -11.37 -5.33 -2.07
C ILE A 47 -11.10 -5.66 -3.53
N GLU A 48 -12.17 -5.85 -4.30
CA GLU A 48 -12.05 -6.07 -5.73
C GLU A 48 -11.76 -4.75 -6.46
N MET A 49 -10.57 -4.65 -7.00
CA MET A 49 -10.16 -3.54 -7.85
C MET A 49 -10.27 -3.92 -9.31
N ARG A 50 -10.77 -2.99 -10.14
CA ARG A 50 -11.00 -3.21 -11.56
C ARG A 50 -10.26 -2.18 -12.39
N ILE A 51 -9.71 -2.63 -13.52
CA ILE A 51 -9.13 -1.78 -14.56
C ILE A 51 -9.97 -1.99 -15.82
N ASN A 52 -10.55 -0.91 -16.34
CA ASN A 52 -11.47 -0.96 -17.49
C ASN A 52 -12.60 -2.01 -17.32
N GLY A 53 -13.17 -2.08 -16.13
CA GLY A 53 -14.27 -3.01 -15.82
C GLY A 53 -13.85 -4.46 -15.55
N THR A 54 -12.56 -4.80 -15.69
CA THR A 54 -12.04 -6.16 -15.52
C THR A 54 -11.27 -6.28 -14.19
N ALA A 55 -11.46 -7.38 -13.44
CA ALA A 55 -10.79 -7.60 -12.16
C ALA A 55 -9.27 -7.60 -12.31
N ALA A 56 -8.61 -6.62 -11.71
CA ALA A 56 -7.18 -6.38 -11.86
C ALA A 56 -6.32 -7.54 -11.34
N ARG A 57 -6.72 -8.19 -10.26
CA ARG A 57 -5.99 -9.32 -9.66
C ARG A 57 -5.89 -10.53 -10.59
N ARG A 58 -6.92 -10.80 -11.40
CA ARG A 58 -6.98 -11.99 -12.26
C ARG A 58 -6.52 -11.74 -13.68
N PHE A 59 -6.75 -10.55 -14.20
CA PHE A 59 -6.60 -10.23 -15.62
C PHE A 59 -5.65 -9.04 -15.89
N GLY A 60 -5.25 -8.32 -14.85
CA GLY A 60 -4.29 -7.23 -14.99
C GLY A 60 -2.88 -7.76 -15.24
N SER A 61 -2.13 -7.08 -16.14
CA SER A 61 -0.69 -7.33 -16.26
C SER A 61 0.03 -6.98 -14.94
N SER A 62 1.22 -7.54 -14.72
CA SER A 62 2.03 -7.22 -13.54
C SER A 62 2.27 -5.72 -13.39
N GLY A 63 2.57 -5.01 -14.49
CA GLY A 63 2.72 -3.56 -14.49
C GLY A 63 1.44 -2.81 -14.11
N GLN A 64 0.27 -3.26 -14.59
CA GLN A 64 -1.02 -2.68 -14.19
C GLN A 64 -1.33 -2.90 -12.72
N GLN A 65 -1.06 -4.09 -12.19
CA GLN A 65 -1.27 -4.40 -10.77
C GLN A 65 -0.36 -3.53 -9.88
N ARG A 66 0.92 -3.37 -10.24
CA ARG A 66 1.87 -2.50 -9.53
C ARG A 66 1.42 -1.04 -9.55
N THR A 67 0.99 -0.54 -10.72
CA THR A 67 0.46 0.83 -10.84
C THR A 67 -0.76 1.03 -9.95
N LEU A 68 -1.64 0.04 -9.86
CA LEU A 68 -2.83 0.11 -9.03
C LEU A 68 -2.48 0.16 -7.53
N VAL A 69 -1.53 -0.68 -7.08
CA VAL A 69 -1.04 -0.64 -5.70
C VAL A 69 -0.41 0.71 -5.39
N LEU A 70 0.37 1.25 -6.32
CA LEU A 70 0.99 2.55 -6.16
C LEU A 70 -0.05 3.67 -6.07
N ALA A 71 -1.08 3.66 -6.92
CA ALA A 71 -2.18 4.62 -6.86
C ALA A 71 -2.93 4.58 -5.52
N LEU A 72 -3.12 3.37 -4.95
CA LEU A 72 -3.69 3.22 -3.60
C LEU A 72 -2.78 3.83 -2.53
N LYS A 73 -1.47 3.62 -2.62
CA LYS A 73 -0.51 4.21 -1.69
C LYS A 73 -0.48 5.74 -1.76
N MET A 74 -0.64 6.29 -2.96
CA MET A 74 -0.76 7.75 -3.11
C MET A 74 -2.07 8.30 -2.51
N ALA A 75 -3.17 7.59 -2.69
CA ALA A 75 -4.43 7.94 -2.06
C ALA A 75 -4.37 7.84 -0.51
N GLU A 76 -3.70 6.81 0.01
CA GLU A 76 -3.43 6.66 1.45
C GLU A 76 -2.57 7.81 1.98
N LEU A 77 -1.51 8.19 1.25
CA LEU A 77 -0.64 9.32 1.60
C LEU A 77 -1.44 10.61 1.74
N GLN A 78 -2.30 10.91 0.78
CA GLN A 78 -3.16 12.08 0.81
C GLN A 78 -4.13 12.04 1.99
N LEU A 79 -4.82 10.91 2.19
CA LEU A 79 -5.77 10.75 3.29
C LEU A 79 -5.11 10.91 4.66
N VAL A 80 -3.92 10.33 4.86
CA VAL A 80 -3.16 10.46 6.11
C VAL A 80 -2.76 11.91 6.34
N GLY A 81 -2.31 12.62 5.30
CA GLY A 81 -1.99 14.05 5.38
C GLY A 81 -3.18 14.89 5.79
N GLU A 82 -4.36 14.63 5.22
CA GLU A 82 -5.62 15.32 5.57
C GLU A 82 -6.04 15.05 7.02
N LEU A 83 -5.93 13.79 7.48
CA LEU A 83 -6.33 13.39 8.83
C LEU A 83 -5.37 13.89 9.92
N CYS A 84 -4.07 13.87 9.65
CA CYS A 84 -3.04 14.28 10.60
C CYS A 84 -2.77 15.79 10.59
N GLY A 85 -3.15 16.49 9.52
CA GLY A 85 -2.85 17.91 9.32
C GLY A 85 -1.39 18.19 8.94
N GLU A 86 -0.60 17.15 8.72
CA GLU A 86 0.81 17.23 8.32
C GLU A 86 1.10 16.24 7.18
N PRO A 87 1.93 16.62 6.19
CA PRO A 87 2.34 15.70 5.13
C PRO A 87 3.14 14.53 5.71
N PRO A 88 2.74 13.28 5.47
CA PRO A 88 3.49 12.12 5.94
C PRO A 88 4.80 11.93 5.18
N LEU A 89 5.79 11.29 5.82
CA LEU A 89 7.02 10.83 5.17
C LEU A 89 6.71 9.64 4.25
N LEU A 90 7.09 9.76 2.99
CA LEU A 90 6.97 8.67 2.00
C LEU A 90 8.27 7.88 1.92
N LEU A 91 8.17 6.56 2.10
CA LEU A 91 9.28 5.63 1.95
C LEU A 91 9.02 4.75 0.71
N LEU A 92 9.93 4.82 -0.27
CA LEU A 92 9.88 4.04 -1.51
C LEU A 92 11.11 3.14 -1.58
N ASP A 93 10.91 1.84 -1.36
CA ASP A 93 11.98 0.84 -1.37
C ASP A 93 12.01 0.11 -2.71
N ASP A 94 13.03 0.41 -3.52
CA ASP A 94 13.31 -0.16 -4.87
C ASP A 94 12.14 -0.05 -5.88
N VAL A 95 11.15 0.81 -5.60
CA VAL A 95 9.91 0.92 -6.40
C VAL A 95 10.20 1.49 -7.79
N LEU A 96 11.13 2.44 -7.89
CA LEU A 96 11.40 3.14 -9.16
C LEU A 96 12.04 2.25 -10.21
N ALA A 97 12.86 1.27 -9.82
CA ALA A 97 13.48 0.32 -10.74
C ALA A 97 12.45 -0.57 -11.46
N GLU A 98 11.26 -0.73 -10.87
CA GLU A 98 10.19 -1.57 -11.40
C GLU A 98 9.19 -0.81 -12.30
N LEU A 99 9.33 0.51 -12.42
CA LEU A 99 8.43 1.38 -13.17
C LEU A 99 9.09 1.82 -14.49
N ASP A 100 8.27 1.93 -15.53
CA ASP A 100 8.69 2.63 -16.74
C ASP A 100 8.81 4.15 -16.52
N PRO A 101 9.57 4.89 -17.34
CA PRO A 101 9.83 6.31 -17.15
C PRO A 101 8.56 7.17 -17.00
N THR A 102 7.51 6.85 -17.75
CA THR A 102 6.25 7.60 -17.70
C THR A 102 5.58 7.46 -16.33
N ARG A 103 5.59 6.25 -15.76
CA ARG A 103 5.03 5.99 -14.43
C ARG A 103 5.88 6.53 -13.31
N GLN A 104 7.22 6.50 -13.49
CA GLN A 104 8.14 7.17 -12.58
C GLN A 104 7.79 8.65 -12.48
N LEU A 105 7.70 9.35 -13.62
CA LEU A 105 7.37 10.76 -13.66
C LEU A 105 6.02 11.06 -13.00
N ALA A 106 4.99 10.28 -13.31
CA ALA A 106 3.66 10.43 -12.70
C ALA A 106 3.66 10.23 -11.19
N LEU A 107 4.47 9.28 -10.67
CA LEU A 107 4.65 9.09 -9.23
C LEU A 107 5.28 10.33 -8.60
N LEU A 108 6.34 10.83 -9.22
CA LEU A 108 7.11 11.95 -8.73
C LEU A 108 6.28 13.24 -8.71
N GLU A 109 5.48 13.46 -9.74
CA GLU A 109 4.51 14.55 -9.80
C GLU A 109 3.42 14.42 -8.71
N ALA A 110 2.95 13.20 -8.46
CA ALA A 110 1.94 12.93 -7.45
C ALA A 110 2.46 13.14 -6.00
N VAL A 111 3.73 12.85 -5.75
CA VAL A 111 4.38 13.14 -4.46
C VAL A 111 4.51 14.64 -4.25
N GLY A 112 4.80 15.41 -5.31
CA GLY A 112 4.92 16.85 -5.27
C GLY A 112 6.03 17.36 -4.33
N GLU A 113 6.11 18.68 -4.17
CA GLU A 113 7.13 19.33 -3.34
C GLU A 113 6.80 19.35 -1.83
N ASN A 114 5.58 18.97 -1.48
CA ASN A 114 5.09 19.09 -0.10
C ASN A 114 5.40 17.89 0.80
N HIS A 115 5.90 16.79 0.22
CA HIS A 115 6.19 15.56 0.97
C HIS A 115 7.69 15.31 1.04
N GLN A 116 8.17 14.98 2.23
CA GLN A 116 9.49 14.40 2.35
C GLN A 116 9.46 12.97 1.83
N CYS A 117 10.33 12.64 0.87
CA CYS A 117 10.41 11.33 0.26
C CYS A 117 11.81 10.74 0.46
N LEU A 118 11.86 9.50 0.95
CA LEU A 118 13.09 8.72 1.02
C LEU A 118 12.97 7.54 0.05
N VAL A 119 13.87 7.49 -0.91
CA VAL A 119 13.86 6.47 -1.96
C VAL A 119 15.12 5.64 -1.88
N SER A 120 14.99 4.32 -1.78
CA SER A 120 16.11 3.40 -1.98
C SER A 120 16.17 2.94 -3.43
N ALA A 121 17.38 2.78 -3.96
CA ALA A 121 17.60 2.21 -5.27
C ALA A 121 18.99 1.58 -5.37
N THR A 122 19.10 0.53 -6.19
CA THR A 122 20.38 -0.13 -6.45
C THR A 122 21.23 0.62 -7.48
N HIS A 123 20.59 1.39 -8.36
CA HIS A 123 21.24 2.16 -9.43
C HIS A 123 20.63 3.54 -9.57
N LEU A 124 21.45 4.57 -9.71
CA LEU A 124 21.00 5.94 -9.90
C LEU A 124 20.47 6.22 -11.32
N ASP A 125 20.75 5.36 -12.27
CA ASP A 125 20.31 5.50 -13.67
C ASP A 125 18.79 5.34 -13.83
N ALA A 126 18.12 4.79 -12.82
CA ALA A 126 16.66 4.73 -12.76
C ALA A 126 16.01 6.12 -12.56
N PHE A 127 16.80 7.13 -12.19
CA PHE A 127 16.33 8.48 -11.93
C PHE A 127 16.63 9.36 -13.14
N GLU A 128 15.74 9.41 -14.10
CA GLU A 128 15.82 10.37 -15.22
C GLU A 128 15.17 11.71 -14.83
N GLY A 129 15.79 12.83 -15.29
CA GLY A 129 15.25 14.18 -15.11
C GLY A 129 15.64 14.89 -13.81
N GLY A 130 15.03 16.05 -13.55
CA GLY A 130 15.38 16.99 -12.49
C GLY A 130 15.32 16.48 -11.04
N TRP A 131 14.85 15.28 -10.83
CA TRP A 131 14.80 14.67 -9.48
C TRP A 131 16.16 14.45 -8.86
N ARG A 132 17.11 13.98 -9.66
CA ARG A 132 18.49 13.77 -9.21
C ARG A 132 19.15 15.08 -8.79
N GLU A 133 18.83 16.16 -9.47
CA GLU A 133 19.39 17.49 -9.17
C GLU A 133 18.79 18.11 -7.90
N GLN A 134 17.55 17.76 -7.57
CA GLN A 134 16.82 18.26 -6.39
C GLN A 134 16.93 17.36 -5.16
N SER A 135 17.56 16.18 -5.29
CA SER A 135 17.63 15.18 -4.23
C SER A 135 19.00 15.13 -3.59
N GLN A 136 19.04 14.89 -2.28
CA GLN A 136 20.26 14.54 -1.58
C GLN A 136 20.54 13.05 -1.77
N ILE A 137 21.66 12.73 -2.43
CA ILE A 137 22.09 11.34 -2.65
C ILE A 137 22.94 10.90 -1.46
N LEU A 138 22.57 9.77 -0.84
CA LEU A 138 23.28 9.14 0.25
C LEU A 138 23.74 7.75 -0.21
N GLU A 139 25.05 7.51 -0.21
CA GLU A 139 25.59 6.19 -0.50
C GLU A 139 25.64 5.34 0.78
N ALA A 140 25.07 4.13 0.75
CA ALA A 140 24.98 3.26 1.92
C ALA A 140 26.35 2.93 2.53
N ASP A 141 27.39 2.79 1.72
CA ASP A 141 28.77 2.51 2.19
C ASP A 141 29.38 3.71 2.94
N SER A 142 29.05 4.94 2.55
CA SER A 142 29.51 6.14 3.25
C SER A 142 28.88 6.31 4.64
N LEU A 143 27.68 5.76 4.84
CA LEU A 143 26.96 5.80 6.13
C LEU A 143 27.56 4.80 7.14
N ARG A 144 28.09 3.65 6.67
CA ARG A 144 28.75 2.66 7.54
C ARG A 144 30.03 3.19 8.15
N SER A 145 30.83 3.92 7.39
CA SER A 145 32.09 4.48 7.87
C SER A 145 31.93 5.54 8.96
N GLN A 146 30.76 6.23 9.04
CA GLN A 146 30.47 7.22 10.08
C GLN A 146 29.97 6.60 11.39
N SER A 147 29.44 5.37 11.38
CA SER A 147 28.96 4.69 12.57
C SER A 147 30.07 3.96 13.36
N GLU A 148 31.20 3.67 12.73
CA GLU A 148 32.35 3.02 13.37
C GLU A 148 33.31 3.99 14.11
N THR A 149 33.05 5.30 14.02
CA THR A 149 33.90 6.36 14.63
C THR A 149 33.28 7.00 15.87
N ARG A 150 32.30 6.35 16.50
CA ARG A 150 31.70 6.81 17.77
C ARG A 150 31.89 5.85 18.90
#